data_98038e797d76986b42bc6df7e2db90f2
#
_entry.id   98038e797d76986b42bc6df7e2db90f2
#
_cell.length_a   1.000
_cell.length_b   1.000
_cell.length_c   1.000
_cell.angle_alpha   90.00
_cell.angle_beta   90.00
_cell.angle_gamma   90.00
#
_symmetry.space_group_name_H-M   'P 1'
#
loop_
_entity.id
_entity.type
_entity.pdbx_description
1 polymer ?
#
loop_
_entity_poly.entity_id
_entity_poly.type
_entity_poly.pdbx_seq_one_letter_code
_entity_poly.pdbx_strand_id
1 'polypeptide(L)'
;MPPSKSIEYCVISAPFGCLGVQTEFVDGSLMISKIDYLPPNTVLSPPGNHLAKAFAKQCDQYFKNASAVFDLPLKPAGTAHQQKVWSAAQGIGVGNTRTYGEIAKQIKSGPRAVGTACGANPYPLVTPCHRVVSAQGLGGFMGEDNPGFYRQIKLWLLKHEGAF
;
A
#
# COMPACT_ATOMS: atom_id res chain seq x y z
N MET A 1 -7.89 32.31 4.97
CA MET A 1 -6.79 31.81 5.81
C MET A 1 -6.36 30.45 5.33
N PRO A 2 -5.09 30.35 4.96
CA PRO A 2 -4.62 29.01 4.68
C PRO A 2 -4.78 28.14 5.93
N PRO A 3 -5.05 26.84 5.77
CA PRO A 3 -5.10 25.94 6.92
C PRO A 3 -3.76 26.01 7.66
N SER A 4 -3.81 26.01 8.99
CA SER A 4 -2.63 26.11 9.84
C SER A 4 -1.67 24.91 9.68
N LYS A 5 -2.15 23.81 9.06
CA LYS A 5 -1.36 22.62 8.73
C LYS A 5 -1.71 22.15 7.34
N SER A 6 -0.72 22.18 6.43
CA SER A 6 -0.87 21.60 5.09
C SER A 6 -0.73 20.09 5.07
N ILE A 7 -0.08 19.51 6.09
CA ILE A 7 0.16 18.07 6.23
C ILE A 7 -0.43 17.58 7.54
N GLU A 8 -1.21 16.52 7.47
CA GLU A 8 -1.76 15.86 8.65
C GLU A 8 -1.46 14.36 8.60
N TYR A 9 -1.32 13.75 9.78
CA TYR A 9 -1.02 12.33 9.92
C TYR A 9 -1.95 11.73 10.96
N CYS A 10 -2.54 10.57 10.65
CA CYS A 10 -3.32 9.83 11.63
C CYS A 10 -2.92 8.36 11.64
N VAL A 11 -3.22 7.67 12.73
CA VAL A 11 -2.92 6.26 12.92
C VAL A 11 -4.20 5.54 13.30
N ILE A 12 -4.56 4.52 12.52
CA ILE A 12 -5.75 3.70 12.77
C ILE A 12 -5.34 2.26 13.07
N SER A 13 -6.20 1.55 13.78
CA SER A 13 -6.02 0.13 14.06
C SER A 13 -6.28 -0.71 12.82
N ALA A 14 -5.54 -1.81 12.68
CA ALA A 14 -5.71 -2.80 11.60
C ALA A 14 -5.56 -4.20 12.19
N PRO A 15 -6.09 -5.25 11.51
CA PRO A 15 -5.97 -6.63 12.01
C PRO A 15 -4.54 -7.10 12.22
N PHE A 16 -3.59 -6.57 11.47
CA PHE A 16 -2.17 -6.94 11.53
C PHE A 16 -1.31 -5.94 12.31
N GLY A 17 -1.89 -4.93 12.93
CA GLY A 17 -1.14 -3.88 13.63
C GLY A 17 -1.84 -2.55 13.51
N CYS A 18 -1.16 -1.55 12.96
CA CYS A 18 -1.72 -0.23 12.71
C CYS A 18 -1.38 0.25 11.30
N LEU A 19 -2.13 1.24 10.83
CA LEU A 19 -1.88 1.94 9.59
C LEU A 19 -1.77 3.43 9.86
N GLY A 20 -0.69 4.03 9.36
CA GLY A 20 -0.52 5.48 9.34
C GLY A 20 -0.88 6.02 7.97
N VAL A 21 -1.58 7.15 7.92
CA VAL A 21 -1.87 7.83 6.65
C VAL A 21 -1.54 9.31 6.77
N GLN A 22 -0.76 9.79 5.82
CA GLN A 22 -0.43 11.20 5.69
C GLN A 22 -1.26 11.79 4.57
N THR A 23 -1.88 12.93 4.84
CA THR A 23 -2.63 13.70 3.86
C THR A 23 -2.04 15.09 3.75
N GLU A 24 -2.07 15.67 2.56
CA GLU A 24 -1.60 17.04 2.34
C GLU A 24 -2.34 17.68 1.17
N PHE A 25 -2.35 19.01 1.16
CA PHE A 25 -2.88 19.77 0.03
C PHE A 25 -1.82 19.85 -1.08
N VAL A 26 -2.22 19.46 -2.28
CA VAL A 26 -1.40 19.52 -3.51
C VAL A 26 -2.22 20.31 -4.53
N ASP A 27 -1.73 21.49 -4.88
CA ASP A 27 -2.42 22.39 -5.82
C ASP A 27 -3.89 22.62 -5.43
N GLY A 28 -4.13 22.82 -4.14
CA GLY A 28 -5.47 23.10 -3.61
C GLY A 28 -6.35 21.88 -3.38
N SER A 29 -5.88 20.67 -3.69
CA SER A 29 -6.64 19.44 -3.48
C SER A 29 -5.98 18.59 -2.39
N LEU A 30 -6.81 18.06 -1.50
CA LEU A 30 -6.33 17.16 -0.45
C LEU A 30 -6.03 15.78 -1.04
N MET A 31 -4.83 15.27 -0.82
CA MET A 31 -4.36 13.99 -1.35
C MET A 31 -3.65 13.18 -0.27
N ILE A 32 -3.67 11.85 -0.42
CA ILE A 32 -2.83 10.97 0.39
C ILE A 32 -1.42 11.06 -0.13
N SER A 33 -0.45 11.33 0.75
CA SER A 33 0.95 11.47 0.40
C SER A 33 1.85 10.39 1.00
N LYS A 34 1.33 9.56 1.90
CA LYS A 34 2.06 8.42 2.46
C LYS A 34 1.12 7.50 3.22
N ILE A 35 1.38 6.20 3.13
CA ILE A 35 0.74 5.17 3.96
C ILE A 35 1.85 4.32 4.57
N ASP A 36 1.75 4.03 5.88
CA ASP A 36 2.71 3.22 6.61
C ASP A 36 2.03 2.04 7.28
N TYR A 37 2.67 0.86 7.23
CA TYR A 37 2.35 -0.23 8.13
C TYR A 37 3.10 0.00 9.44
N LEU A 38 2.39 -0.07 10.56
CA LEU A 38 2.92 0.24 11.89
C LEU A 38 2.66 -0.90 12.86
N PRO A 39 3.53 -1.06 13.89
CA PRO A 39 3.34 -2.11 14.90
C PRO A 39 2.04 -1.94 15.69
N PRO A 40 1.49 -3.03 16.26
CA PRO A 40 0.19 -2.98 16.96
C PRO A 40 0.19 -2.12 18.21
N ASN A 41 1.35 -1.82 18.79
CA ASN A 41 1.48 -0.95 19.98
C ASN A 41 1.63 0.53 19.62
N THR A 42 1.49 0.90 18.35
CA THR A 42 1.56 2.30 17.92
C THR A 42 0.38 3.09 18.51
N VAL A 43 0.65 4.29 18.98
CA VAL A 43 -0.38 5.15 19.56
C VAL A 43 -1.34 5.61 18.45
N LEU A 44 -2.63 5.35 18.65
CA LEU A 44 -3.67 5.74 17.69
C LEU A 44 -3.92 7.25 17.74
N SER A 45 -4.21 7.83 16.59
CA SER A 45 -4.66 9.21 16.49
C SER A 45 -5.81 9.30 15.50
N PRO A 46 -6.89 10.03 15.84
CA PRO A 46 -8.09 10.05 15.00
C PRO A 46 -7.86 10.76 13.68
N PRO A 47 -8.60 10.37 12.61
CA PRO A 47 -8.58 11.09 11.34
C PRO A 47 -9.05 12.52 11.51
N GLY A 48 -8.23 13.49 11.09
CA GLY A 48 -8.48 14.92 11.28
C GLY A 48 -9.16 15.62 10.11
N ASN A 49 -9.32 14.96 8.96
CA ASN A 49 -9.94 15.56 7.78
C ASN A 49 -10.79 14.52 7.03
N HIS A 50 -11.55 14.98 6.06
CA HIS A 50 -12.49 14.11 5.32
C HIS A 50 -11.79 13.00 4.55
N LEU A 51 -10.57 13.23 4.03
CA LEU A 51 -9.83 12.22 3.27
C LEU A 51 -9.29 11.13 4.19
N ALA A 52 -8.72 11.50 5.34
CA ALA A 52 -8.27 10.53 6.33
C ALA A 52 -9.43 9.68 6.85
N LYS A 53 -10.61 10.28 7.03
CA LYS A 53 -11.84 9.56 7.39
C LYS A 53 -12.27 8.59 6.30
N ALA A 54 -12.20 9.01 5.03
CA ALA A 54 -12.51 8.14 3.88
C ALA A 54 -11.54 6.96 3.82
N PHE A 55 -10.26 7.19 4.04
CA PHE A 55 -9.25 6.14 4.11
C PHE A 55 -9.60 5.12 5.22
N ALA A 56 -9.87 5.60 6.42
CA ALA A 56 -10.23 4.73 7.54
C ALA A 56 -11.47 3.88 7.23
N LYS A 57 -12.49 4.49 6.63
CA LYS A 57 -13.72 3.80 6.24
C LYS A 57 -13.46 2.74 5.18
N GLN A 58 -12.68 3.06 4.16
CA GLN A 58 -12.36 2.10 3.09
C GLN A 58 -11.49 0.95 3.60
N CYS A 59 -10.56 1.21 4.52
CA CYS A 59 -9.80 0.17 5.19
C CYS A 59 -10.72 -0.79 5.95
N ASP A 60 -11.65 -0.24 6.74
CA ASP A 60 -12.62 -1.04 7.48
C ASP A 60 -13.47 -1.92 6.56
N GLN A 61 -13.93 -1.36 5.46
CA GLN A 61 -14.67 -2.10 4.43
C GLN A 61 -13.83 -3.24 3.84
N TYR A 62 -12.56 -2.96 3.53
CA TYR A 62 -11.64 -3.97 2.98
C TYR A 62 -11.37 -5.10 3.99
N PHE A 63 -11.17 -4.76 5.26
CA PHE A 63 -10.93 -5.79 6.27
C PHE A 63 -12.14 -6.70 6.49
N LYS A 64 -13.33 -6.21 6.26
CA LYS A 64 -14.56 -7.00 6.33
C LYS A 64 -14.84 -7.76 5.04
N ASN A 65 -14.43 -7.22 3.90
CA ASN A 65 -14.65 -7.80 2.58
C ASN A 65 -13.45 -7.48 1.67
N ALA A 66 -12.64 -8.48 1.41
CA ALA A 66 -11.42 -8.33 0.60
C ALA A 66 -11.68 -7.81 -0.82
N SER A 67 -12.91 -7.93 -1.33
CA SER A 67 -13.30 -7.43 -2.65
C SER A 67 -13.61 -5.93 -2.67
N ALA A 68 -13.64 -5.27 -1.50
CA ALA A 68 -13.85 -3.83 -1.44
C ALA A 68 -12.70 -3.10 -2.15
N VAL A 69 -13.04 -2.07 -2.89
CA VAL A 69 -12.09 -1.33 -3.73
C VAL A 69 -11.72 -0.02 -3.05
N PHE A 70 -10.43 0.31 -3.08
CA PHE A 70 -9.96 1.62 -2.65
C PHE A 70 -10.13 2.64 -3.79
N ASP A 71 -10.71 3.78 -3.45
CA ASP A 71 -10.89 4.91 -4.35
C ASP A 71 -10.51 6.18 -3.59
N LEU A 72 -9.23 6.55 -3.68
CA LEU A 72 -8.63 7.61 -2.90
C LEU A 72 -7.65 8.40 -3.77
N PRO A 73 -7.63 9.73 -3.67
CA PRO A 73 -6.66 10.53 -4.41
C PRO A 73 -5.27 10.37 -3.80
N LEU A 74 -4.33 9.91 -4.61
CA LEU A 74 -2.94 9.70 -4.22
C LEU A 74 -2.06 10.77 -4.85
N LYS A 75 -1.19 11.39 -4.06
CA LYS A 75 -0.22 12.34 -4.58
C LYS A 75 0.71 11.63 -5.57
N PRO A 76 0.90 12.16 -6.79
CA PRO A 76 1.83 11.58 -7.74
C PRO A 76 3.24 11.46 -7.16
N ALA A 77 3.88 10.32 -7.35
CA ALA A 77 5.19 10.04 -6.77
C ALA A 77 5.95 9.04 -7.65
N GLY A 78 7.26 8.99 -7.46
CA GLY A 78 8.12 7.99 -8.05
C GLY A 78 8.63 8.30 -9.46
N THR A 79 9.63 7.51 -9.87
CA THR A 79 10.21 7.58 -11.20
C THR A 79 9.27 6.96 -12.23
N ALA A 80 9.55 7.15 -13.53
CA ALA A 80 8.78 6.52 -14.60
C ALA A 80 8.77 4.99 -14.47
N HIS A 81 9.91 4.39 -14.11
CA HIS A 81 10.01 2.94 -13.89
C HIS A 81 9.15 2.50 -12.70
N GLN A 82 9.25 3.20 -11.56
CA GLN A 82 8.45 2.88 -10.39
C GLN A 82 6.96 2.97 -10.69
N GLN A 83 6.53 3.99 -11.41
CA GLN A 83 5.14 4.17 -11.80
C GLN A 83 4.63 3.02 -12.68
N LYS A 84 5.48 2.50 -13.58
CA LYS A 84 5.13 1.33 -14.39
C LYS A 84 4.94 0.08 -13.54
N VAL A 85 5.81 -0.13 -12.56
CA VAL A 85 5.68 -1.26 -11.63
C VAL A 85 4.41 -1.15 -10.81
N TRP A 86 4.15 0.02 -10.23
CA TRP A 86 2.97 0.23 -9.39
C TRP A 86 1.67 0.14 -10.20
N SER A 87 1.67 0.62 -11.43
CA SER A 87 0.53 0.48 -12.33
C SER A 87 0.26 -0.98 -12.69
N ALA A 88 1.30 -1.77 -12.92
CA ALA A 88 1.17 -3.21 -13.16
C ALA A 88 0.62 -3.92 -11.93
N ALA A 89 1.06 -3.55 -10.72
CA ALA A 89 0.53 -4.10 -9.47
C ALA A 89 -0.96 -3.76 -9.30
N GLN A 90 -1.37 -2.55 -9.64
CA GLN A 90 -2.79 -2.15 -9.62
C GLN A 90 -3.66 -3.03 -10.52
N GLY A 91 -3.10 -3.58 -11.58
CA GLY A 91 -3.80 -4.47 -12.49
C GLY A 91 -4.00 -5.89 -11.98
N ILE A 92 -3.42 -6.25 -10.83
CA ILE A 92 -3.59 -7.58 -10.23
C ILE A 92 -4.87 -7.57 -9.38
N GLY A 93 -5.84 -8.39 -9.75
CA GLY A 93 -7.11 -8.47 -9.01
C GLY A 93 -6.98 -9.18 -7.68
N VAL A 94 -7.95 -8.94 -6.81
CA VAL A 94 -8.05 -9.61 -5.50
C VAL A 94 -8.05 -11.13 -5.68
N GLY A 95 -7.29 -11.84 -4.85
CA GLY A 95 -7.18 -13.29 -4.92
C GLY A 95 -6.17 -13.80 -5.93
N ASN A 96 -5.53 -12.91 -6.68
CA ASN A 96 -4.52 -13.24 -7.66
C ASN A 96 -3.16 -12.71 -7.25
N THR A 97 -2.10 -13.33 -7.78
CA THR A 97 -0.72 -12.89 -7.60
C THR A 97 -0.01 -12.91 -8.94
N ARG A 98 1.06 -12.14 -9.06
CA ARG A 98 2.01 -12.23 -10.17
C ARG A 98 3.41 -12.23 -9.61
N THR A 99 4.31 -12.92 -10.30
CA THR A 99 5.71 -12.96 -9.87
C THR A 99 6.44 -11.68 -10.29
N TYR A 100 7.54 -11.38 -9.61
CA TYR A 100 8.44 -10.29 -10.01
C TYR A 100 8.87 -10.44 -11.47
N GLY A 101 9.16 -11.68 -11.90
CA GLY A 101 9.54 -11.98 -13.29
C GLY A 101 8.42 -11.70 -14.30
N GLU A 102 7.18 -12.03 -13.95
CA GLU A 102 6.03 -11.76 -14.80
C GLU A 102 5.79 -10.26 -14.99
N ILE A 103 5.88 -9.49 -13.91
CA ILE A 103 5.78 -8.03 -13.97
C ILE A 103 6.93 -7.46 -14.79
N ALA A 104 8.16 -7.93 -14.53
CA ALA A 104 9.35 -7.47 -15.27
C ALA A 104 9.20 -7.69 -16.77
N LYS A 105 8.69 -8.85 -17.17
CA LYS A 105 8.45 -9.17 -18.57
C LYS A 105 7.40 -8.21 -19.19
N GLN A 106 6.35 -7.93 -18.46
CA GLN A 106 5.25 -7.05 -18.91
C GLN A 106 5.75 -5.63 -19.18
N ILE A 107 6.64 -5.10 -18.34
CA ILE A 107 7.12 -3.72 -18.42
C ILE A 107 8.52 -3.59 -19.03
N LYS A 108 9.09 -4.68 -19.54
CA LYS A 108 10.44 -4.74 -20.13
C LYS A 108 11.53 -4.30 -19.13
N SER A 109 11.51 -4.92 -17.96
CA SER A 109 12.44 -4.66 -16.86
C SER A 109 13.03 -5.97 -16.33
N GLY A 110 13.75 -5.92 -15.21
CA GLY A 110 14.27 -7.09 -14.52
C GLY A 110 13.55 -7.36 -13.20
N PRO A 111 13.50 -8.61 -12.72
CA PRO A 111 12.81 -8.95 -11.48
C PRO A 111 13.33 -8.20 -10.26
N ARG A 112 14.64 -7.99 -10.17
CA ARG A 112 15.27 -7.27 -9.06
C ARG A 112 14.83 -5.81 -9.05
N ALA A 113 14.79 -5.16 -10.21
CA ALA A 113 14.35 -3.77 -10.34
C ALA A 113 12.86 -3.63 -9.97
N VAL A 114 12.04 -4.61 -10.33
CA VAL A 114 10.62 -4.67 -9.94
C VAL A 114 10.51 -4.80 -8.41
N GLY A 115 11.28 -5.68 -7.80
CA GLY A 115 11.29 -5.86 -6.34
C GLY A 115 11.69 -4.58 -5.61
N THR A 116 12.71 -3.88 -6.08
CA THR A 116 13.14 -2.60 -5.52
C THR A 116 12.05 -1.54 -5.62
N ALA A 117 11.37 -1.46 -6.76
CA ALA A 117 10.26 -0.52 -6.96
C ALA A 117 9.06 -0.85 -6.05
N CYS A 118 8.76 -2.13 -5.87
CA CYS A 118 7.72 -2.55 -4.91
C CYS A 118 8.07 -2.12 -3.49
N GLY A 119 9.34 -2.26 -3.10
CA GLY A 119 9.81 -1.83 -1.78
C GLY A 119 9.75 -0.32 -1.56
N ALA A 120 9.73 0.46 -2.62
CA ALA A 120 9.66 1.93 -2.58
C ALA A 120 8.22 2.47 -2.69
N ASN A 121 7.21 1.60 -2.76
CA ASN A 121 5.81 1.99 -2.89
C ASN A 121 5.37 2.87 -1.69
N PRO A 122 4.99 4.14 -1.91
CA PRO A 122 4.57 5.01 -0.82
C PRO A 122 3.12 4.79 -0.38
N TYR A 123 2.36 3.97 -1.11
CA TYR A 123 0.94 3.73 -0.86
C TYR A 123 0.61 2.25 -0.73
N PRO A 124 1.30 1.52 0.19
CA PRO A 124 1.02 0.10 0.36
C PRO A 124 -0.45 -0.11 0.73
N LEU A 125 -0.98 -1.28 0.43
CA LEU A 125 -2.38 -1.65 0.57
C LEU A 125 -3.24 -1.07 -0.56
N VAL A 126 -3.25 0.25 -0.76
CA VAL A 126 -4.02 0.91 -1.84
C VAL A 126 -3.39 0.59 -3.20
N THR A 127 -2.07 0.68 -3.31
CA THR A 127 -1.32 0.15 -4.45
C THR A 127 -0.82 -1.23 -4.05
N PRO A 128 -1.39 -2.32 -4.60
CA PRO A 128 -1.29 -3.65 -3.99
C PRO A 128 0.00 -4.39 -4.35
N CYS A 129 1.16 -3.84 -4.02
CA CYS A 129 2.44 -4.51 -4.22
C CYS A 129 2.56 -5.82 -3.43
N HIS A 130 1.71 -6.04 -2.43
CA HIS A 130 1.65 -7.33 -1.73
C HIS A 130 1.21 -8.49 -2.65
N ARG A 131 0.60 -8.20 -3.80
CA ARG A 131 0.20 -9.20 -4.79
C ARG A 131 1.34 -9.58 -5.75
N VAL A 132 2.51 -8.95 -5.61
CA VAL A 132 3.70 -9.32 -6.38
C VAL A 132 4.56 -10.22 -5.50
N VAL A 133 4.84 -11.43 -5.97
CA VAL A 133 5.47 -12.49 -5.19
C VAL A 133 6.67 -13.08 -5.92
N SER A 134 7.49 -13.86 -5.19
CA SER A 134 8.57 -14.65 -5.78
C SER A 134 8.01 -15.89 -6.48
N ALA A 135 8.73 -16.40 -7.49
CA ALA A 135 8.38 -17.66 -8.14
C ALA A 135 8.46 -18.85 -7.16
N GLN A 136 9.24 -18.75 -6.08
CA GLN A 136 9.42 -19.78 -5.07
C GLN A 136 8.55 -19.59 -3.83
N GLY A 137 7.74 -18.54 -3.75
CA GLY A 137 6.90 -18.29 -2.58
C GLY A 137 6.55 -16.83 -2.39
N LEU A 138 6.44 -16.43 -1.12
CA LEU A 138 5.94 -15.10 -0.76
C LEU A 138 6.82 -13.94 -1.27
N GLY A 139 8.14 -14.10 -1.28
CA GLY A 139 9.08 -13.04 -1.56
C GLY A 139 9.21 -12.05 -0.41
N GLY A 140 9.88 -10.94 -0.67
CA GLY A 140 10.03 -9.84 0.29
C GLY A 140 8.85 -8.88 0.28
N PHE A 141 8.87 -7.93 1.21
CA PHE A 141 7.87 -6.87 1.25
C PHE A 141 8.45 -5.62 1.92
N MET A 142 8.12 -4.45 1.38
CA MET A 142 8.59 -3.16 1.89
C MET A 142 10.12 -3.09 2.04
N GLY A 143 10.86 -3.75 1.11
CA GLY A 143 12.32 -3.81 1.15
C GLY A 143 12.90 -4.83 2.11
N GLU A 144 12.07 -5.69 2.73
CA GLU A 144 12.49 -6.71 3.70
C GLU A 144 12.34 -8.11 3.10
N ASP A 145 13.42 -8.89 3.10
CA ASP A 145 13.44 -10.25 2.55
C ASP A 145 13.28 -11.33 3.62
N ASN A 146 13.62 -11.03 4.86
CA ASN A 146 13.55 -11.99 5.96
C ASN A 146 12.15 -12.09 6.55
N PRO A 147 11.78 -13.22 7.20
CA PRO A 147 10.53 -13.32 7.94
C PRO A 147 10.49 -12.29 9.07
N GLY A 148 9.80 -11.19 8.86
CA GLY A 148 9.70 -10.11 9.81
C GLY A 148 8.32 -9.47 9.74
N PHE A 149 8.22 -8.31 10.35
CA PHE A 149 6.95 -7.58 10.50
C PHE A 149 6.23 -7.37 9.16
N TYR A 150 6.94 -6.84 8.16
CA TYR A 150 6.32 -6.55 6.86
C TYR A 150 5.92 -7.82 6.11
N ARG A 151 6.75 -8.85 6.17
CA ARG A 151 6.46 -10.09 5.48
C ARG A 151 5.24 -10.80 6.07
N GLN A 152 5.06 -10.70 7.37
CA GLN A 152 3.87 -11.22 8.05
C GLN A 152 2.60 -10.47 7.63
N ILE A 153 2.68 -9.16 7.43
CA ILE A 153 1.58 -8.36 6.90
C ILE A 153 1.23 -8.81 5.48
N LYS A 154 2.23 -8.99 4.63
CA LYS A 154 2.02 -9.49 3.27
C LYS A 154 1.27 -10.82 3.27
N LEU A 155 1.68 -11.74 4.12
CA LEU A 155 1.02 -13.04 4.26
C LEU A 155 -0.43 -12.87 4.73
N TRP A 156 -0.66 -12.01 5.72
CA TRP A 156 -2.00 -11.73 6.21
C TRP A 156 -2.91 -11.22 5.08
N LEU A 157 -2.42 -10.25 4.31
CA LEU A 157 -3.17 -9.66 3.21
C LEU A 157 -3.52 -10.70 2.14
N LEU A 158 -2.55 -11.52 1.74
CA LEU A 158 -2.78 -12.55 0.73
C LEU A 158 -3.74 -13.63 1.20
N LYS A 159 -3.66 -14.03 2.46
CA LYS A 159 -4.63 -14.98 3.05
C LYS A 159 -6.03 -14.36 3.11
N HIS A 160 -6.13 -13.11 3.53
CA HIS A 160 -7.39 -12.38 3.58
C HIS A 160 -8.05 -12.30 2.19
N GLU A 161 -7.24 -12.12 1.15
CA GLU A 161 -7.71 -12.05 -0.23
C GLU A 161 -7.96 -13.43 -0.86
N GLY A 162 -7.61 -14.50 -0.18
CA GLY A 162 -7.81 -15.87 -0.69
C GLY A 162 -6.74 -16.29 -1.71
N ALA A 163 -5.61 -15.58 -1.81
CA ALA A 163 -4.53 -15.90 -2.74
C ALA A 163 -3.56 -16.94 -2.18
N PHE A 164 -3.58 -17.15 -0.88
CA PHE A 164 -2.73 -18.13 -0.18
C PHE A 164 -3.57 -19.00 0.75
#